data_001a55824f6d5d15828b8f2fe9815e2c
#
_entry.id   001a55824f6d5d15828b8f2fe9815e2c
#
_cell.length_a   1.000
_cell.length_b   1.000
_cell.length_c   1.000
_cell.angle_alpha   90.00
_cell.angle_beta   90.00
_cell.angle_gamma   90.00
#
_symmetry.space_group_name_H-M   'P 1'
#
loop_
_entity.id
_entity.type
_entity.pdbx_description
1 polymer ?
#
loop_
_entity_poly.entity_id
_entity_poly.type
_entity_poly.pdbx_seq_one_letter_code
_entity_poly.pdbx_strand_id
1 'polypeptide(L)'
;MEASMKDAKDLKAKIEKILPKKLSGVFECYGFNMEELLTPLKWKPIVLIIGNYSSGKSTFINEFIEKDIQRTGQAPTDDSFTIITAPSEEESPGDILGSTLVADETLPFGSLRRFGEKLLSHLVMKKIQCEKLKDIAIIDTPGMLDSVTEQDRGYDFLGVIGELARLADLIVLMFDPHKAGTIKETYKALRTTLPASSDEDRVLFVMNRIDECENVEDLVRAYGTLCWNLSQMTGRKDIPRIYLTYAKIPGKAIPKEFEVWEKERQELKKAILGAPRMRLFHMIQEVDKAARELALVIKAMKRFKELFLKRMKAFLRSLGITGILAFLLGDLAMNLLTGYPSEPFILSLATGTLSFNNFLWPLIWLLLVVAGGSVYFQKFTFPRFVKYCTTNLDSLVKLDSAYERDLWQRVRSKVLDLLERDARRQIWVRHKRNLAKVEKFIKKDLQSFYERVRRF
;
A
#
# COMPACT_ATOMS: atom_id res chain seq x y z
N MET A 1 8.17 9.86 -27.39
CA MET A 1 7.28 10.14 -26.26
C MET A 1 5.93 9.43 -26.43
N GLU A 2 5.26 9.56 -27.59
CA GLU A 2 3.97 8.87 -27.87
C GLU A 2 4.05 7.34 -27.78
N ALA A 3 5.10 6.72 -28.32
CA ALA A 3 5.30 5.27 -28.22
C ALA A 3 5.41 4.80 -26.77
N SER A 4 6.17 5.51 -25.93
CA SER A 4 6.31 5.22 -24.50
C SER A 4 4.99 5.36 -23.73
N MET A 5 4.14 6.31 -24.08
CA MET A 5 2.83 6.50 -23.47
C MET A 5 1.83 5.40 -23.87
N LYS A 6 1.87 4.95 -25.14
CA LYS A 6 1.06 3.82 -25.62
C LYS A 6 1.44 2.54 -24.89
N ASP A 7 2.73 2.27 -24.75
CA ASP A 7 3.23 1.12 -24.02
C ASP A 7 2.84 1.16 -22.52
N ALA A 8 2.81 2.35 -21.92
CA ALA A 8 2.35 2.53 -20.55
C ALA A 8 0.85 2.21 -20.40
N LYS A 9 -0.01 2.67 -21.32
CA LYS A 9 -1.45 2.34 -21.33
C LYS A 9 -1.68 0.83 -21.52
N ASP A 10 -0.95 0.19 -22.43
CA ASP A 10 -1.04 -1.25 -22.66
C ASP A 10 -0.59 -2.05 -21.44
N LEU A 11 0.47 -1.62 -20.76
CA LEU A 11 0.93 -2.26 -19.53
C LEU A 11 -0.08 -2.12 -18.40
N LYS A 12 -0.66 -0.92 -18.22
CA LYS A 12 -1.75 -0.66 -17.27
C LYS A 12 -2.90 -1.64 -17.50
N ALA A 13 -3.46 -1.68 -18.71
CA ALA A 13 -4.57 -2.57 -19.07
C ALA A 13 -4.22 -4.05 -18.81
N LYS A 14 -2.97 -4.44 -19.06
CA LYS A 14 -2.50 -5.80 -18.82
C LYS A 14 -2.44 -6.13 -17.33
N ILE A 15 -1.99 -5.22 -16.48
CA ILE A 15 -1.94 -5.41 -15.02
C ILE A 15 -3.35 -5.49 -14.47
N GLU A 16 -4.24 -4.57 -14.84
CA GLU A 16 -5.67 -4.55 -14.46
C GLU A 16 -6.39 -5.86 -14.83
N LYS A 17 -6.00 -6.53 -15.92
CA LYS A 17 -6.59 -7.80 -16.35
C LYS A 17 -5.95 -9.03 -15.69
N ILE A 18 -4.62 -9.04 -15.56
CA ILE A 18 -3.89 -10.24 -15.08
C ILE A 18 -3.96 -10.39 -13.57
N LEU A 19 -3.84 -9.28 -12.82
CA LEU A 19 -3.78 -9.31 -11.36
C LEU A 19 -5.05 -9.89 -10.75
N PRO A 20 -6.27 -9.40 -11.04
CA PRO A 20 -7.49 -9.97 -10.50
C PRO A 20 -7.70 -11.42 -10.96
N LYS A 21 -7.50 -11.72 -12.26
CA LYS A 21 -7.70 -13.07 -12.81
C LYS A 21 -6.84 -14.13 -12.11
N LYS A 22 -5.62 -13.79 -11.69
CA LYS A 22 -4.69 -14.76 -11.09
C LYS A 22 -4.77 -14.83 -9.57
N LEU A 23 -5.03 -13.72 -8.90
CA LEU A 23 -4.82 -13.59 -7.46
C LEU A 23 -6.05 -13.18 -6.66
N SER A 24 -7.20 -12.70 -7.25
CA SER A 24 -8.34 -12.21 -6.47
C SER A 24 -8.83 -13.23 -5.44
N GLY A 25 -9.12 -14.45 -5.84
CA GLY A 25 -9.58 -15.48 -4.92
C GLY A 25 -8.55 -15.92 -3.87
N VAL A 26 -7.23 -15.66 -4.12
CA VAL A 26 -6.21 -15.88 -3.10
C VAL A 26 -6.19 -14.69 -2.13
N PHE A 27 -6.26 -13.44 -2.63
CA PHE A 27 -6.34 -12.24 -1.81
C PHE A 27 -7.52 -12.29 -0.83
N GLU A 28 -8.72 -12.56 -1.34
CA GLU A 28 -9.95 -12.69 -0.55
C GLU A 28 -9.86 -13.78 0.52
N CYS A 29 -9.25 -14.93 0.18
CA CYS A 29 -9.10 -16.06 1.10
C CYS A 29 -8.29 -15.71 2.36
N TYR A 30 -7.42 -14.70 2.27
CA TYR A 30 -6.55 -14.25 3.36
C TYR A 30 -6.86 -12.80 3.82
N GLY A 31 -8.02 -12.27 3.45
CA GLY A 31 -8.48 -10.95 3.91
C GLY A 31 -7.70 -9.78 3.34
N PHE A 32 -7.14 -9.91 2.12
CA PHE A 32 -6.55 -8.81 1.38
C PHE A 32 -7.57 -8.24 0.38
N ASN A 33 -7.64 -6.92 0.28
CA ASN A 33 -8.50 -6.24 -0.68
C ASN A 33 -7.74 -5.95 -1.97
N MET A 34 -8.19 -6.56 -3.07
CA MET A 34 -7.61 -6.34 -4.40
C MET A 34 -7.98 -4.97 -4.98
N GLU A 35 -9.16 -4.45 -4.64
CA GLU A 35 -9.63 -3.17 -5.16
C GLU A 35 -8.79 -2.01 -4.65
N GLU A 36 -8.34 -2.05 -3.40
CA GLU A 36 -7.45 -1.03 -2.82
C GLU A 36 -6.15 -0.88 -3.62
N LEU A 37 -5.59 -1.99 -4.12
CA LEU A 37 -4.39 -1.98 -4.97
C LEU A 37 -4.64 -1.40 -6.37
N LEU A 38 -5.86 -1.52 -6.88
CA LEU A 38 -6.21 -1.08 -8.24
C LEU A 38 -6.82 0.33 -8.26
N THR A 39 -7.32 0.83 -7.13
CA THR A 39 -7.94 2.16 -7.03
C THR A 39 -7.06 3.29 -7.57
N PRO A 40 -5.74 3.35 -7.27
CA PRO A 40 -4.88 4.39 -7.82
C PRO A 40 -4.84 4.44 -9.35
N LEU A 41 -5.14 3.33 -10.04
CA LEU A 41 -5.16 3.28 -11.51
C LEU A 41 -6.39 3.89 -12.15
N LYS A 42 -7.44 4.12 -11.40
CA LYS A 42 -8.73 4.55 -11.96
C LYS A 42 -8.69 5.98 -12.50
N TRP A 43 -7.74 6.81 -12.06
CA TRP A 43 -7.62 8.19 -12.51
C TRP A 43 -6.26 8.51 -13.13
N LYS A 44 -6.04 9.77 -13.52
CA LYS A 44 -4.77 10.24 -14.12
C LYS A 44 -3.66 10.33 -13.07
N PRO A 45 -2.40 10.15 -13.45
CA PRO A 45 -1.24 10.46 -12.59
C PRO A 45 -1.27 11.90 -12.11
N ILE A 46 -0.92 12.09 -10.85
CA ILE A 46 -0.96 13.35 -10.15
C ILE A 46 0.46 13.87 -9.94
N VAL A 47 0.71 15.09 -10.41
CA VAL A 47 1.93 15.86 -10.13
C VAL A 47 1.58 16.94 -9.12
N LEU A 48 2.11 16.84 -7.91
CA LEU A 48 1.89 17.82 -6.85
C LEU A 48 3.03 18.83 -6.83
N ILE A 49 2.73 20.12 -6.97
CA ILE A 49 3.72 21.21 -6.93
C ILE A 49 3.60 21.93 -5.60
N ILE A 50 4.66 21.87 -4.79
CA ILE A 50 4.74 22.48 -3.46
C ILE A 50 5.90 23.45 -3.43
N GLY A 51 5.79 24.50 -2.65
CA GLY A 51 6.90 25.43 -2.42
C GLY A 51 6.44 26.66 -1.65
N ASN A 52 7.40 27.39 -1.15
CA ASN A 52 7.15 28.60 -0.40
C ASN A 52 6.39 29.63 -1.24
N TYR A 53 5.79 30.57 -0.54
CA TYR A 53 5.21 31.73 -1.17
C TYR A 53 6.27 32.43 -2.06
N SER A 54 5.86 32.89 -3.23
CA SER A 54 6.73 33.50 -4.24
C SER A 54 7.82 32.60 -4.85
N SER A 55 7.83 31.30 -4.64
CA SER A 55 8.79 30.39 -5.32
C SER A 55 8.52 30.20 -6.82
N GLY A 56 7.49 30.84 -7.38
CA GLY A 56 7.19 30.83 -8.80
C GLY A 56 6.43 29.62 -9.30
N LYS A 57 5.72 28.89 -8.44
CA LYS A 57 4.90 27.69 -8.79
C LYS A 57 3.91 27.99 -9.89
N SER A 58 3.02 28.94 -9.67
CA SER A 58 1.93 29.27 -10.60
C SER A 58 2.48 29.81 -11.93
N THR A 59 3.58 30.58 -11.90
CA THR A 59 4.28 31.04 -13.12
C THR A 59 4.84 29.86 -13.91
N PHE A 60 5.48 28.91 -13.21
CA PHE A 60 6.00 27.69 -13.84
C PHE A 60 4.88 26.86 -14.46
N ILE A 61 3.73 26.74 -13.77
CA ILE A 61 2.57 25.99 -14.26
C ILE A 61 2.02 26.65 -15.52
N ASN A 62 1.79 27.98 -15.51
CA ASN A 62 1.30 28.71 -16.66
C ASN A 62 2.24 28.55 -17.89
N GLU A 63 3.55 28.64 -17.65
CA GLU A 63 4.54 28.43 -18.71
C GLU A 63 4.58 26.97 -19.19
N PHE A 64 4.45 25.99 -18.28
CA PHE A 64 4.40 24.59 -18.64
C PHE A 64 3.20 24.26 -19.53
N ILE A 65 2.04 24.83 -19.19
CA ILE A 65 0.76 24.62 -19.90
C ILE A 65 0.67 25.53 -21.14
N GLU A 66 1.48 26.58 -21.22
CA GLU A 66 1.45 27.62 -22.26
C GLU A 66 0.12 28.41 -22.28
N LYS A 67 -0.46 28.61 -21.09
CA LYS A 67 -1.70 29.36 -20.87
C LYS A 67 -1.69 30.03 -19.50
N ASP A 68 -2.22 31.26 -19.42
CA ASP A 68 -2.40 32.00 -18.18
C ASP A 68 -3.68 31.55 -17.46
N ILE A 69 -3.55 30.50 -16.60
CA ILE A 69 -4.68 29.90 -15.91
C ILE A 69 -4.64 30.23 -14.44
N GLN A 70 -3.45 30.25 -13.87
CA GLN A 70 -3.20 30.60 -12.48
C GLN A 70 -2.87 32.07 -12.37
N ARG A 71 -3.47 32.74 -11.37
CA ARG A 71 -3.13 34.15 -11.07
C ARG A 71 -1.69 34.18 -10.57
N THR A 72 -0.90 35.05 -11.15
CA THR A 72 0.49 35.29 -10.77
C THR A 72 0.63 36.68 -10.16
N GLY A 73 1.40 36.82 -9.06
CA GLY A 73 1.62 38.10 -8.40
C GLY A 73 2.61 37.99 -7.25
N GLN A 74 3.11 39.15 -6.77
CA GLN A 74 3.99 39.22 -5.59
C GLN A 74 3.20 39.24 -4.28
N ALA A 75 1.89 39.54 -4.30
CA ALA A 75 1.01 39.47 -3.13
C ALA A 75 0.30 38.11 -3.03
N PRO A 76 -0.18 37.65 -1.87
CA PRO A 76 -0.96 36.43 -1.73
C PRO A 76 -2.15 36.47 -2.69
N THR A 77 -2.02 35.85 -3.86
CA THR A 77 -2.98 35.99 -4.96
C THR A 77 -4.01 34.91 -4.97
N ASP A 78 -3.68 33.72 -4.41
CA ASP A 78 -4.61 32.59 -4.37
C ASP A 78 -4.23 31.64 -3.22
N ASP A 79 -5.15 31.46 -2.26
CA ASP A 79 -5.03 30.51 -1.16
C ASP A 79 -5.70 29.17 -1.48
N SER A 80 -5.99 28.92 -2.76
CA SER A 80 -6.72 27.75 -3.21
C SER A 80 -5.79 26.64 -3.69
N PHE A 81 -6.16 25.40 -3.38
CA PHE A 81 -5.60 24.23 -4.04
C PHE A 81 -6.28 24.10 -5.42
N THR A 82 -5.51 24.19 -6.48
CA THR A 82 -6.04 24.10 -7.84
C THR A 82 -5.56 22.82 -8.51
N ILE A 83 -6.48 21.95 -8.87
CA ILE A 83 -6.22 20.74 -9.66
C ILE A 83 -6.42 21.10 -11.12
N ILE A 84 -5.42 20.91 -11.95
CA ILE A 84 -5.45 21.30 -13.37
C ILE A 84 -5.29 20.06 -14.23
N THR A 85 -6.24 19.77 -15.10
CA THR A 85 -6.22 18.59 -15.98
C THR A 85 -6.96 18.87 -17.31
N ALA A 86 -6.77 18.01 -18.30
CA ALA A 86 -7.60 18.06 -19.50
C ALA A 86 -8.92 17.30 -19.29
N PRO A 87 -10.03 17.74 -19.86
CA PRO A 87 -11.28 16.99 -19.88
C PRO A 87 -11.11 15.66 -20.63
N SER A 88 -11.90 14.66 -20.29
CA SER A 88 -12.05 13.46 -21.12
C SER A 88 -12.81 13.78 -22.42
N GLU A 89 -12.85 12.84 -23.35
CA GLU A 89 -13.48 13.07 -24.68
C GLU A 89 -14.99 13.40 -24.57
N GLU A 90 -15.65 12.95 -23.50
CA GLU A 90 -17.08 13.18 -23.25
C GLU A 90 -17.37 14.40 -22.36
N GLU A 91 -16.33 15.07 -21.84
CA GLU A 91 -16.47 16.17 -20.89
C GLU A 91 -16.17 17.52 -21.52
N SER A 92 -16.86 18.54 -21.05
CA SER A 92 -16.59 19.93 -21.43
C SER A 92 -15.54 20.58 -20.54
N PRO A 93 -14.74 21.53 -21.05
CA PRO A 93 -13.91 22.39 -20.22
C PRO A 93 -14.76 23.15 -19.19
N GLY A 94 -14.20 23.36 -17.99
CA GLY A 94 -14.90 24.09 -16.93
C GLY A 94 -14.29 23.84 -15.56
N ASP A 95 -14.80 24.55 -14.57
CA ASP A 95 -14.35 24.47 -13.19
C ASP A 95 -15.31 23.60 -12.37
N ILE A 96 -14.74 22.73 -11.53
CA ILE A 96 -15.47 21.89 -10.58
C ILE A 96 -15.10 22.34 -9.17
N LEU A 97 -16.12 22.66 -8.37
CA LEU A 97 -15.94 23.09 -6.98
C LEU A 97 -15.52 21.90 -6.07
N GLY A 98 -14.79 22.21 -5.00
CA GLY A 98 -14.25 21.21 -4.08
C GLY A 98 -15.31 20.31 -3.45
N SER A 99 -16.50 20.80 -3.12
CA SER A 99 -17.60 19.99 -2.60
C SER A 99 -18.06 18.90 -3.58
N THR A 100 -18.19 19.24 -4.85
CA THR A 100 -18.52 18.29 -5.92
C THR A 100 -17.38 17.31 -6.17
N LEU A 101 -16.15 17.82 -6.17
CA LEU A 101 -14.95 17.03 -6.42
C LEU A 101 -14.72 15.92 -5.39
N VAL A 102 -14.96 16.18 -4.10
CA VAL A 102 -14.80 15.16 -3.05
C VAL A 102 -16.00 14.21 -2.95
N ALA A 103 -17.13 14.55 -3.56
CA ALA A 103 -18.31 13.71 -3.63
C ALA A 103 -18.25 12.70 -4.79
N ASP A 104 -17.44 12.96 -5.80
CA ASP A 104 -17.28 12.09 -6.96
C ASP A 104 -16.40 10.88 -6.64
N GLU A 105 -17.01 9.70 -6.60
CA GLU A 105 -16.32 8.43 -6.30
C GLU A 105 -15.35 7.98 -7.43
N THR A 106 -15.45 8.59 -8.62
CA THR A 106 -14.53 8.31 -9.72
C THR A 106 -13.19 9.01 -9.56
N LEU A 107 -13.13 10.02 -8.68
CA LEU A 107 -11.95 10.82 -8.39
C LEU A 107 -11.27 10.38 -7.09
N PRO A 108 -9.95 10.50 -6.97
CA PRO A 108 -9.21 10.04 -5.80
C PRO A 108 -9.27 10.98 -4.59
N PHE A 109 -10.08 12.05 -4.62
CA PHE A 109 -10.06 13.15 -3.66
C PHE A 109 -11.06 13.03 -2.52
N GLY A 110 -11.81 11.94 -2.43
CA GLY A 110 -12.83 11.73 -1.39
C GLY A 110 -12.30 11.83 0.05
N SER A 111 -11.04 11.45 0.27
CA SER A 111 -10.37 11.56 1.58
C SER A 111 -10.18 13.01 2.07
N LEU A 112 -10.21 13.99 1.18
CA LEU A 112 -10.08 15.41 1.53
C LEU A 112 -11.31 15.95 2.28
N ARG A 113 -12.46 15.27 2.20
CA ARG A 113 -13.68 15.65 2.95
C ARG A 113 -13.44 15.78 4.47
N ARG A 114 -12.53 14.99 5.03
CA ARG A 114 -12.22 15.01 6.47
C ARG A 114 -11.64 16.33 6.99
N PHE A 115 -11.10 17.18 6.09
CA PHE A 115 -10.50 18.46 6.47
C PHE A 115 -11.50 19.62 6.52
N GLY A 116 -12.79 19.35 6.28
CA GLY A 116 -13.91 20.25 6.52
C GLY A 116 -14.22 21.21 5.37
N GLU A 117 -15.37 21.92 5.51
CA GLU A 117 -15.93 22.82 4.48
C GLU A 117 -14.99 23.98 4.11
N LYS A 118 -14.17 24.42 5.05
CA LYS A 118 -13.23 25.53 4.81
C LYS A 118 -12.17 25.15 3.78
N LEU A 119 -11.66 23.90 3.82
CA LEU A 119 -10.79 23.41 2.74
C LEU A 119 -11.57 23.32 1.41
N LEU A 120 -12.80 22.78 1.44
CA LEU A 120 -13.58 22.56 0.22
C LEU A 120 -13.88 23.85 -0.54
N SER A 121 -14.05 24.98 0.18
CA SER A 121 -14.20 26.30 -0.43
C SER A 121 -12.90 26.83 -1.08
N HIS A 122 -11.74 26.29 -0.69
CA HIS A 122 -10.42 26.62 -1.26
C HIS A 122 -9.87 25.50 -2.17
N LEU A 123 -10.73 24.61 -2.65
CA LEU A 123 -10.37 23.51 -3.54
C LEU A 123 -11.15 23.64 -4.86
N VAL A 124 -10.46 23.65 -5.97
CA VAL A 124 -11.07 23.73 -7.30
C VAL A 124 -10.34 22.84 -8.29
N MET A 125 -11.09 22.22 -9.20
CA MET A 125 -10.51 21.54 -10.36
C MET A 125 -10.84 22.31 -11.63
N LYS A 126 -9.81 22.69 -12.38
CA LYS A 126 -9.92 23.35 -13.69
C LYS A 126 -9.68 22.34 -14.80
N LYS A 127 -10.69 22.07 -15.60
CA LYS A 127 -10.60 21.24 -16.80
C LYS A 127 -10.34 22.14 -18.02
N ILE A 128 -9.15 22.03 -18.58
CA ILE A 128 -8.69 22.87 -19.69
C ILE A 128 -8.22 22.05 -20.87
N GLN A 129 -8.47 22.49 -22.09
CA GLN A 129 -7.93 21.81 -23.25
C GLN A 129 -6.44 22.07 -23.39
N CYS A 130 -5.63 21.07 -23.05
CA CYS A 130 -4.18 21.08 -23.16
C CYS A 130 -3.67 19.67 -23.41
N GLU A 131 -2.91 19.48 -24.48
CA GLU A 131 -2.34 18.18 -24.86
C GLU A 131 -1.46 17.58 -23.77
N LYS A 132 -0.64 18.40 -23.11
CA LYS A 132 0.27 17.99 -22.04
C LYS A 132 -0.48 17.42 -20.80
N LEU A 133 -1.74 17.80 -20.61
CA LEU A 133 -2.57 17.39 -19.48
C LEU A 133 -3.52 16.22 -19.78
N LYS A 134 -3.49 15.68 -21.00
CA LYS A 134 -4.36 14.54 -21.34
C LYS A 134 -4.14 13.34 -20.42
N ASP A 135 -2.88 13.07 -20.09
CA ASP A 135 -2.50 11.89 -19.34
C ASP A 135 -1.95 12.19 -17.93
N ILE A 136 -1.99 13.45 -17.49
CA ILE A 136 -1.57 13.89 -16.13
C ILE A 136 -2.54 14.91 -15.57
N ALA A 137 -2.51 15.06 -14.26
CA ALA A 137 -3.12 16.16 -13.53
C ALA A 137 -2.04 16.86 -12.69
N ILE A 138 -2.05 18.19 -12.67
CA ILE A 138 -1.15 19.01 -11.85
C ILE A 138 -1.97 19.59 -10.71
N ILE A 139 -1.43 19.53 -9.49
CA ILE A 139 -2.00 20.21 -8.33
C ILE A 139 -1.09 21.37 -7.97
N ASP A 140 -1.58 22.58 -8.12
CA ASP A 140 -0.97 23.79 -7.57
C ASP A 140 -1.41 23.96 -6.13
N THR A 141 -0.46 24.18 -5.23
CA THR A 141 -0.75 24.38 -3.81
C THR A 141 -0.58 25.84 -3.42
N PRO A 142 -1.35 26.33 -2.46
CA PRO A 142 -1.07 27.62 -1.85
C PRO A 142 0.39 27.68 -1.40
N GLY A 143 1.00 28.86 -1.50
CA GLY A 143 2.35 29.06 -0.97
C GLY A 143 2.41 28.74 0.51
N MET A 144 3.46 28.08 0.95
CA MET A 144 3.69 27.87 2.38
C MET A 144 4.08 29.22 3.00
N LEU A 145 3.40 29.55 4.08
CA LEU A 145 3.62 30.75 4.87
C LEU A 145 4.42 30.40 6.12
N ASP A 146 4.92 31.40 6.83
CA ASP A 146 5.49 31.19 8.15
C ASP A 146 4.43 30.67 9.13
N SER A 147 4.84 29.85 10.09
CA SER A 147 3.96 29.07 10.98
C SER A 147 2.85 29.87 11.69
N VAL A 148 3.03 31.15 11.87
CA VAL A 148 2.03 32.05 12.50
C VAL A 148 0.85 32.32 11.56
N THR A 149 1.11 32.49 10.28
CA THR A 149 0.09 32.83 9.28
C THR A 149 -0.69 31.60 8.79
N GLU A 150 -0.12 30.40 8.95
CA GLU A 150 -0.81 29.14 8.61
C GLU A 150 -1.99 28.82 9.54
N GLN A 151 -1.95 29.28 10.80
CA GLN A 151 -3.05 29.09 11.77
C GLN A 151 -4.32 29.84 11.39
N ASP A 152 -4.22 30.90 10.60
CA ASP A 152 -5.37 31.71 10.16
C ASP A 152 -6.18 31.09 9.02
N ARG A 153 -5.66 30.05 8.34
CA ARG A 153 -6.37 29.39 7.21
C ARG A 153 -7.62 28.63 7.65
N GLY A 154 -7.66 28.22 8.94
CA GLY A 154 -8.81 27.57 9.57
C GLY A 154 -9.07 26.13 9.11
N TYR A 155 -8.06 25.48 8.51
CA TYR A 155 -7.98 24.04 8.25
C TYR A 155 -6.53 23.57 8.42
N ASP A 156 -6.32 22.25 8.65
CA ASP A 156 -4.99 21.65 8.79
C ASP A 156 -4.28 21.59 7.43
N PHE A 157 -3.55 22.66 7.09
CA PHE A 157 -2.82 22.79 5.82
C PHE A 157 -1.78 21.69 5.63
N LEU A 158 -0.98 21.39 6.67
CA LEU A 158 0.07 20.37 6.60
C LEU A 158 -0.53 18.96 6.44
N GLY A 159 -1.65 18.69 7.11
CA GLY A 159 -2.40 17.45 6.92
C GLY A 159 -2.96 17.31 5.50
N VAL A 160 -3.44 18.40 4.89
CA VAL A 160 -3.89 18.42 3.48
C VAL A 160 -2.73 18.15 2.53
N ILE A 161 -1.60 18.85 2.71
CA ILE A 161 -0.39 18.61 1.90
C ILE A 161 0.05 17.15 2.02
N GLY A 162 0.04 16.58 3.22
CA GLY A 162 0.36 15.19 3.45
C GLY A 162 -0.57 14.23 2.73
N GLU A 163 -1.88 14.49 2.74
CA GLU A 163 -2.84 13.66 2.02
C GLU A 163 -2.68 13.78 0.49
N LEU A 164 -2.48 14.99 -0.02
CA LEU A 164 -2.19 15.20 -1.45
C LEU A 164 -0.87 14.56 -1.87
N ALA A 165 0.17 14.62 -1.04
CA ALA A 165 1.44 13.95 -1.28
C ALA A 165 1.30 12.42 -1.33
N ARG A 166 0.41 11.86 -0.51
CA ARG A 166 0.08 10.43 -0.55
C ARG A 166 -0.60 10.03 -1.87
N LEU A 167 -1.44 10.90 -2.41
CA LEU A 167 -2.14 10.69 -3.68
C LEU A 167 -1.27 10.94 -4.90
N ALA A 168 -0.22 11.79 -4.77
CA ALA A 168 0.62 12.19 -5.88
C ALA A 168 1.56 11.07 -6.34
N ASP A 169 1.79 10.98 -7.63
CA ASP A 169 2.78 10.09 -8.24
C ASP A 169 4.15 10.75 -8.38
N LEU A 170 4.15 12.07 -8.47
CA LEU A 170 5.34 12.89 -8.54
C LEU A 170 5.14 14.16 -7.72
N ILE A 171 6.11 14.52 -6.93
CA ILE A 171 6.12 15.74 -6.10
C ILE A 171 7.23 16.64 -6.61
N VAL A 172 6.90 17.87 -6.97
CA VAL A 172 7.85 18.91 -7.34
C VAL A 172 7.96 19.89 -6.19
N LEU A 173 9.09 19.87 -5.49
CA LEU A 173 9.35 20.75 -4.36
C LEU A 173 10.17 21.93 -4.84
N MET A 174 9.52 23.11 -4.90
CA MET A 174 10.07 24.33 -5.48
C MET A 174 10.63 25.29 -4.43
N PHE A 175 11.84 25.76 -4.66
CA PHE A 175 12.56 26.66 -3.77
C PHE A 175 12.90 27.96 -4.49
N ASP A 176 12.86 29.05 -3.73
CA ASP A 176 13.38 30.35 -4.10
C ASP A 176 14.82 30.47 -3.61
N PRO A 177 15.80 30.85 -4.45
CA PRO A 177 17.20 31.06 -4.02
C PRO A 177 17.34 32.00 -2.82
N HIS A 178 16.52 33.06 -2.76
CA HIS A 178 16.56 34.06 -1.68
C HIS A 178 15.95 33.54 -0.35
N LYS A 179 15.24 32.42 -0.38
CA LYS A 179 14.55 31.80 0.78
C LYS A 179 15.01 30.37 1.08
N ALA A 180 16.22 30.02 0.68
CA ALA A 180 16.77 28.67 0.83
C ALA A 180 16.81 28.14 2.28
N GLY A 181 16.63 29.00 3.29
CA GLY A 181 16.65 28.64 4.71
C GLY A 181 15.33 28.13 5.31
N THR A 182 14.16 28.40 4.68
CA THR A 182 12.82 28.16 5.28
C THR A 182 12.21 26.79 4.97
N ILE A 183 13.02 25.82 4.59
CA ILE A 183 12.61 24.54 4.00
C ILE A 183 12.21 23.48 5.02
N LYS A 184 12.68 23.62 6.27
CA LYS A 184 12.58 22.54 7.29
C LYS A 184 11.18 22.06 7.56
N GLU A 185 10.21 22.96 7.63
CA GLU A 185 8.83 22.64 8.01
C GLU A 185 8.10 21.88 6.90
N THR A 186 8.25 22.33 5.65
CA THR A 186 7.68 21.66 4.46
C THR A 186 8.15 20.23 4.32
N TYR A 187 9.44 20.03 4.43
CA TYR A 187 10.02 18.70 4.26
C TYR A 187 9.68 17.79 5.44
N LYS A 188 9.62 18.32 6.67
CA LYS A 188 9.21 17.56 7.84
C LYS A 188 7.78 17.04 7.67
N ALA A 189 6.87 17.87 7.18
CA ALA A 189 5.49 17.47 6.88
C ALA A 189 5.45 16.36 5.81
N LEU A 190 6.18 16.51 4.71
CA LEU A 190 6.29 15.50 3.68
C LEU A 190 6.87 14.18 4.22
N ARG A 191 7.96 14.24 4.99
CA ARG A 191 8.63 13.07 5.54
C ARG A 191 7.79 12.29 6.55
N THR A 192 6.96 12.96 7.34
CA THR A 192 6.07 12.29 8.30
C THR A 192 4.91 11.57 7.60
N THR A 193 4.56 11.98 6.40
CA THR A 193 3.41 11.47 5.66
C THR A 193 3.79 10.43 4.60
N LEU A 194 4.99 10.57 4.02
CA LEU A 194 5.49 9.62 3.02
C LEU A 194 6.20 8.44 3.71
N PRO A 195 5.89 7.19 3.34
CA PRO A 195 6.58 6.01 3.88
C PRO A 195 8.08 6.06 3.56
N ALA A 196 8.91 5.84 4.57
CA ALA A 196 10.37 6.11 4.56
C ALA A 196 11.22 5.30 3.56
N SER A 197 10.65 4.35 2.81
CA SER A 197 11.46 3.37 2.06
C SER A 197 11.29 3.36 0.54
N SER A 198 10.31 4.05 -0.03
CA SER A 198 10.03 3.95 -1.48
C SER A 198 9.81 5.28 -2.20
N ASP A 199 9.86 6.41 -1.50
CA ASP A 199 9.26 7.65 -2.01
C ASP A 199 10.26 8.73 -2.46
N GLU A 200 11.56 8.49 -2.33
CA GLU A 200 12.57 9.50 -2.69
C GLU A 200 12.67 9.72 -4.21
N ASP A 201 12.42 8.69 -4.99
CA ASP A 201 12.38 8.81 -6.47
C ASP A 201 11.16 9.60 -6.96
N ARG A 202 10.18 9.86 -6.08
CA ARG A 202 8.96 10.64 -6.40
C ARG A 202 9.13 12.14 -6.15
N VAL A 203 10.20 12.58 -5.49
CA VAL A 203 10.40 13.98 -5.15
C VAL A 203 11.47 14.60 -6.03
N LEU A 204 11.09 15.59 -6.83
CA LEU A 204 11.99 16.43 -7.61
C LEU A 204 12.24 17.73 -6.83
N PHE A 205 13.49 18.00 -6.55
CA PHE A 205 13.91 19.24 -5.93
C PHE A 205 14.24 20.26 -7.01
N VAL A 206 13.63 21.43 -6.94
CA VAL A 206 13.73 22.47 -7.96
C VAL A 206 14.07 23.80 -7.32
N MET A 207 15.20 24.39 -7.67
CA MET A 207 15.53 25.78 -7.37
C MET A 207 15.05 26.62 -8.57
N ASN A 208 13.99 27.37 -8.38
CA ASN A 208 13.38 28.20 -9.39
C ASN A 208 13.78 29.68 -9.22
N ARG A 209 13.54 30.52 -10.22
CA ARG A 209 13.87 31.95 -10.20
C ARG A 209 15.36 32.24 -10.08
N ILE A 210 16.20 31.37 -10.66
CA ILE A 210 17.66 31.60 -10.67
C ILE A 210 18.06 32.86 -11.43
N ASP A 211 17.17 33.35 -12.32
CA ASP A 211 17.32 34.59 -13.08
C ASP A 211 17.16 35.86 -12.23
N GLU A 212 16.81 35.72 -10.96
CA GLU A 212 16.73 36.83 -10.01
C GLU A 212 17.97 36.93 -9.13
N CYS A 213 18.90 35.96 -9.19
CA CYS A 213 20.23 36.11 -8.60
C CYS A 213 21.02 37.18 -9.32
N GLU A 214 21.73 38.03 -8.57
CA GLU A 214 22.51 39.11 -9.16
C GLU A 214 23.68 38.61 -10.01
N ASN A 215 24.25 37.48 -9.63
CA ASN A 215 25.38 36.83 -10.30
C ASN A 215 25.42 35.32 -10.01
N VAL A 216 26.33 34.63 -10.70
CA VAL A 216 26.53 33.18 -10.54
C VAL A 216 27.05 32.82 -9.14
N GLU A 217 27.80 33.71 -8.50
CA GLU A 217 28.36 33.48 -7.16
C GLU A 217 27.22 33.40 -6.10
N ASP A 218 26.21 34.25 -6.22
CA ASP A 218 25.04 34.25 -5.35
C ASP A 218 24.19 32.99 -5.57
N LEU A 219 24.04 32.55 -6.83
CA LEU A 219 23.41 31.29 -7.15
C LEU A 219 24.13 30.10 -6.50
N VAL A 220 25.46 30.07 -6.58
CA VAL A 220 26.31 29.02 -5.96
C VAL A 220 26.15 28.99 -4.43
N ARG A 221 26.11 30.16 -3.78
CA ARG A 221 25.87 30.27 -2.33
C ARG A 221 24.47 29.75 -1.95
N ALA A 222 23.45 30.17 -2.69
CA ALA A 222 22.06 29.71 -2.48
C ALA A 222 21.95 28.20 -2.69
N TYR A 223 22.56 27.68 -3.74
CA TYR A 223 22.62 26.25 -4.05
C TYR A 223 23.31 25.46 -2.93
N GLY A 224 24.45 25.92 -2.46
CA GLY A 224 25.17 25.30 -1.34
C GLY A 224 24.33 25.28 -0.05
N THR A 225 23.63 26.39 0.24
CA THR A 225 22.71 26.47 1.40
C THR A 225 21.57 25.47 1.27
N LEU A 226 20.98 25.34 0.08
CA LEU A 226 19.93 24.37 -0.18
C LEU A 226 20.44 22.94 -0.03
N CYS A 227 21.61 22.62 -0.58
CA CYS A 227 22.25 21.31 -0.44
C CYS A 227 22.48 20.95 1.03
N TRP A 228 23.00 21.88 1.83
CA TRP A 228 23.21 21.69 3.27
C TRP A 228 21.89 21.39 3.99
N ASN A 229 20.85 22.19 3.74
CA ASN A 229 19.55 22.00 4.34
C ASN A 229 18.93 20.65 3.95
N LEU A 230 18.98 20.28 2.68
CA LEU A 230 18.48 18.98 2.20
C LEU A 230 19.24 17.83 2.85
N SER A 231 20.57 17.89 2.99
CA SER A 231 21.35 16.87 3.67
C SER A 231 20.94 16.70 5.13
N GLN A 232 20.75 17.81 5.85
CA GLN A 232 20.28 17.77 7.25
C GLN A 232 18.87 17.20 7.37
N MET A 233 17.99 17.49 6.43
CA MET A 233 16.60 17.07 6.44
C MET A 233 16.43 15.61 6.06
N THR A 234 17.18 15.15 5.05
CA THR A 234 17.13 13.75 4.59
C THR A 234 17.92 12.81 5.49
N GLY A 235 18.88 13.35 6.26
CA GLY A 235 19.84 12.56 7.03
C GLY A 235 20.79 11.74 6.15
N ARG A 236 20.92 12.10 4.86
CA ARG A 236 21.77 11.42 3.88
C ARG A 236 23.04 12.21 3.61
N LYS A 237 24.09 11.48 3.31
CA LYS A 237 25.35 12.07 2.83
C LYS A 237 25.26 12.44 1.35
N ASP A 238 24.44 11.71 0.58
CA ASP A 238 24.23 11.94 -0.84
C ASP A 238 23.13 12.99 -1.03
N ILE A 239 23.46 14.07 -1.73
CA ILE A 239 22.54 15.15 -2.03
C ILE A 239 21.69 14.73 -3.23
N PRO A 240 20.35 14.80 -3.17
CA PRO A 240 19.51 14.53 -4.32
C PRO A 240 19.76 15.54 -5.43
N ARG A 241 19.47 15.16 -6.67
CA ARG A 241 19.58 16.09 -7.81
C ARG A 241 18.63 17.26 -7.60
N ILE A 242 19.14 18.47 -7.79
CA ILE A 242 18.37 19.72 -7.75
C ILE A 242 18.34 20.28 -9.17
N TYR A 243 17.14 20.47 -9.72
CA TYR A 243 16.95 21.14 -11.02
C TYR A 243 17.01 22.64 -10.84
N LEU A 244 17.82 23.31 -11.64
CA LEU A 244 17.89 24.76 -11.71
C LEU A 244 16.99 25.27 -12.83
N THR A 245 16.08 26.20 -12.51
CA THR A 245 15.08 26.65 -13.48
C THR A 245 14.69 28.12 -13.28
N TYR A 246 14.13 28.69 -14.32
CA TYR A 246 13.60 30.03 -14.39
C TYR A 246 12.38 30.07 -15.31
N ALA A 247 11.53 31.09 -15.18
CA ALA A 247 10.40 31.29 -16.07
C ALA A 247 10.77 32.24 -17.23
N LYS A 248 10.44 31.84 -18.47
CA LYS A 248 10.53 32.72 -19.63
C LYS A 248 9.33 33.65 -19.66
N ILE A 249 9.48 34.85 -19.11
CA ILE A 249 8.45 35.88 -19.12
C ILE A 249 8.64 36.70 -20.39
N PRO A 250 7.59 36.86 -21.22
CA PRO A 250 7.67 37.73 -22.40
C PRO A 250 8.16 39.13 -22.03
N GLY A 251 9.18 39.62 -22.74
CA GLY A 251 9.77 40.94 -22.49
C GLY A 251 10.85 41.00 -21.42
N LYS A 252 11.14 39.94 -20.65
CA LYS A 252 12.26 39.87 -19.73
C LYS A 252 13.44 39.17 -20.39
N ALA A 253 14.57 39.87 -20.55
CA ALA A 253 15.80 39.28 -21.04
C ALA A 253 16.41 38.39 -19.93
N ILE A 254 16.83 37.19 -20.31
CA ILE A 254 17.53 36.27 -19.42
C ILE A 254 19.02 36.56 -19.56
N PRO A 255 19.78 36.73 -18.43
CA PRO A 255 21.21 36.86 -18.50
C PRO A 255 21.84 35.65 -19.22
N LYS A 256 22.76 35.88 -20.13
CA LYS A 256 23.43 34.85 -20.93
C LYS A 256 24.05 33.75 -20.09
N GLU A 257 24.49 34.07 -18.90
CA GLU A 257 25.09 33.19 -17.92
C GLU A 257 24.10 32.08 -17.46
N PHE A 258 22.79 32.35 -17.49
CA PHE A 258 21.74 31.41 -17.09
C PHE A 258 21.17 30.57 -18.24
N GLU A 259 21.51 30.87 -19.50
CA GLU A 259 21.07 30.08 -20.66
C GLU A 259 21.56 28.62 -20.61
N VAL A 260 22.69 28.38 -19.94
CA VAL A 260 23.24 27.04 -19.68
C VAL A 260 22.22 26.12 -18.99
N TRP A 261 21.33 26.68 -18.17
CA TRP A 261 20.33 25.93 -17.40
C TRP A 261 19.05 25.59 -18.20
N GLU A 262 18.97 26.00 -19.46
CA GLU A 262 17.84 25.66 -20.32
C GLU A 262 17.69 24.13 -20.49
N LYS A 263 18.79 23.40 -20.53
CA LYS A 263 18.76 21.93 -20.60
C LYS A 263 18.11 21.33 -19.34
N GLU A 264 18.47 21.80 -18.15
CA GLU A 264 17.89 21.36 -16.89
C GLU A 264 16.38 21.65 -16.83
N ARG A 265 15.99 22.83 -17.28
CA ARG A 265 14.58 23.24 -17.39
C ARG A 265 13.76 22.30 -18.28
N GLN A 266 14.32 21.91 -19.43
CA GLN A 266 13.69 20.94 -20.34
C GLN A 266 13.65 19.53 -19.75
N GLU A 267 14.68 19.12 -19.04
CA GLU A 267 14.71 17.84 -18.33
C GLU A 267 13.65 17.78 -17.22
N LEU A 268 13.46 18.86 -16.46
CA LEU A 268 12.39 18.97 -15.48
C LEU A 268 11.00 18.80 -16.13
N LYS A 269 10.74 19.51 -17.25
CA LYS A 269 9.47 19.38 -18.00
C LYS A 269 9.26 17.96 -18.49
N LYS A 270 10.30 17.29 -18.99
CA LYS A 270 10.25 15.87 -19.40
C LYS A 270 9.97 14.95 -18.22
N ALA A 271 10.57 15.21 -17.05
CA ALA A 271 10.33 14.41 -15.83
C ALA A 271 8.87 14.51 -15.38
N ILE A 272 8.27 15.71 -15.44
CA ILE A 272 6.85 15.92 -15.13
C ILE A 272 5.95 15.14 -16.10
N LEU A 273 6.23 15.22 -17.41
CA LEU A 273 5.49 14.43 -18.42
C LEU A 273 5.71 12.92 -18.29
N GLY A 274 6.75 12.50 -17.58
CA GLY A 274 7.05 11.12 -17.24
C GLY A 274 6.24 10.55 -16.06
N ALA A 275 5.39 11.34 -15.40
CA ALA A 275 4.59 10.90 -14.24
C ALA A 275 3.76 9.61 -14.50
N PRO A 276 3.18 9.35 -15.70
CA PRO A 276 2.50 8.08 -15.97
C PRO A 276 3.39 6.85 -15.83
N ARG A 277 4.67 6.97 -16.21
CA ARG A 277 5.65 5.90 -16.05
C ARG A 277 5.96 5.66 -14.56
N MET A 278 6.15 6.75 -13.79
CA MET A 278 6.40 6.68 -12.35
C MET A 278 5.24 6.00 -11.61
N ARG A 279 4.00 6.35 -11.93
CA ARG A 279 2.81 5.68 -11.38
C ARG A 279 2.84 4.17 -11.61
N LEU A 280 3.11 3.72 -12.83
CA LEU A 280 3.18 2.29 -13.14
C LEU A 280 4.28 1.59 -12.34
N PHE A 281 5.44 2.24 -12.20
CA PHE A 281 6.54 1.70 -11.43
C PHE A 281 6.16 1.54 -9.94
N HIS A 282 5.59 2.58 -9.31
CA HIS A 282 5.13 2.53 -7.92
C HIS A 282 4.03 1.48 -7.73
N MET A 283 3.08 1.41 -8.64
CA MET A 283 2.03 0.40 -8.58
C MET A 283 2.60 -1.02 -8.63
N ILE A 284 3.59 -1.28 -9.50
CA ILE A 284 4.24 -2.58 -9.55
C ILE A 284 4.95 -2.88 -8.21
N GLN A 285 5.58 -1.87 -7.60
CA GLN A 285 6.19 -2.01 -6.27
C GLN A 285 5.14 -2.32 -5.18
N GLU A 286 3.99 -1.64 -5.18
CA GLU A 286 2.91 -1.92 -4.24
C GLU A 286 2.31 -3.32 -4.44
N VAL A 287 2.16 -3.75 -5.69
CA VAL A 287 1.74 -5.13 -6.01
C VAL A 287 2.78 -6.16 -5.55
N ASP A 288 4.07 -5.89 -5.73
CA ASP A 288 5.16 -6.76 -5.24
C ASP A 288 5.12 -6.87 -3.72
N LYS A 289 5.01 -5.74 -3.03
CA LYS A 289 4.91 -5.69 -1.58
C LYS A 289 3.70 -6.48 -1.08
N ALA A 290 2.51 -6.20 -1.62
CA ALA A 290 1.29 -6.92 -1.25
C ALA A 290 1.36 -8.43 -1.55
N ALA A 291 1.96 -8.83 -2.67
CA ALA A 291 2.16 -10.23 -3.01
C ALA A 291 3.13 -10.93 -2.04
N ARG A 292 4.19 -10.25 -1.59
CA ARG A 292 5.13 -10.77 -0.57
C ARG A 292 4.51 -10.83 0.82
N GLU A 293 3.77 -9.82 1.21
CA GLU A 293 2.97 -9.82 2.45
C GLU A 293 1.98 -11.00 2.46
N LEU A 294 1.25 -11.18 1.37
CA LEU A 294 0.35 -12.33 1.18
C LEU A 294 1.10 -13.67 1.27
N ALA A 295 2.27 -13.78 0.65
CA ALA A 295 3.08 -14.99 0.71
C ALA A 295 3.51 -15.32 2.16
N LEU A 296 3.84 -14.33 2.98
CA LEU A 296 4.16 -14.51 4.40
C LEU A 296 2.94 -14.98 5.19
N VAL A 297 1.77 -14.38 4.97
CA VAL A 297 0.51 -14.82 5.61
C VAL A 297 0.20 -16.27 5.24
N ILE A 298 0.36 -16.64 3.95
CA ILE A 298 0.14 -18.02 3.50
C ILE A 298 1.15 -18.99 4.13
N LYS A 299 2.44 -18.59 4.26
CA LYS A 299 3.47 -19.40 4.95
C LYS A 299 3.08 -19.65 6.41
N ALA A 300 2.60 -18.62 7.13
CA ALA A 300 2.11 -18.74 8.50
C ALA A 300 0.92 -19.69 8.61
N MET A 301 -0.11 -19.53 7.75
CA MET A 301 -1.29 -20.39 7.74
C MET A 301 -0.95 -21.84 7.35
N LYS A 302 -0.02 -22.02 6.43
CA LYS A 302 0.49 -23.36 6.07
C LYS A 302 1.14 -24.03 7.30
N ARG A 303 1.97 -23.30 8.04
CA ARG A 303 2.62 -23.81 9.25
C ARG A 303 1.61 -24.13 10.36
N PHE A 304 0.64 -23.27 10.57
CA PHE A 304 -0.49 -23.50 11.47
C PHE A 304 -1.19 -24.83 11.13
N LYS A 305 -1.55 -25.05 9.85
CA LYS A 305 -2.17 -26.30 9.39
C LYS A 305 -1.28 -27.52 9.61
N GLU A 306 0.02 -27.43 9.35
CA GLU A 306 0.98 -28.52 9.60
C GLU A 306 1.05 -28.89 11.08
N LEU A 307 1.10 -27.89 11.96
CA LEU A 307 1.10 -28.09 13.41
C LEU A 307 -0.22 -28.70 13.89
N PHE A 308 -1.34 -28.21 13.35
CA PHE A 308 -2.67 -28.77 13.62
C PHE A 308 -2.74 -30.25 13.23
N LEU A 309 -2.34 -30.60 12.00
CA LEU A 309 -2.36 -31.99 11.52
C LEU A 309 -1.47 -32.92 12.36
N LYS A 310 -0.30 -32.45 12.80
CA LYS A 310 0.56 -33.21 13.72
C LYS A 310 -0.16 -33.50 15.05
N ARG A 311 -0.79 -32.47 15.63
CA ARG A 311 -1.51 -32.57 16.89
C ARG A 311 -2.74 -33.44 16.78
N MET A 312 -3.48 -33.30 15.67
CA MET A 312 -4.64 -34.14 15.37
C MET A 312 -4.26 -35.61 15.18
N LYS A 313 -3.16 -35.91 14.47
CA LYS A 313 -2.66 -37.29 14.35
C LYS A 313 -2.28 -37.89 15.71
N ALA A 314 -1.64 -37.13 16.58
CA ALA A 314 -1.30 -37.57 17.93
C ALA A 314 -2.57 -37.87 18.77
N PHE A 315 -3.56 -36.94 18.68
CA PHE A 315 -4.86 -37.11 19.32
C PHE A 315 -5.62 -38.36 18.81
N LEU A 316 -5.68 -38.54 17.49
CA LEU A 316 -6.34 -39.74 16.90
C LEU A 316 -5.65 -41.05 17.31
N ARG A 317 -4.33 -41.06 17.45
CA ARG A 317 -3.59 -42.24 17.98
C ARG A 317 -3.98 -42.52 19.42
N SER A 318 -4.01 -41.50 20.26
CA SER A 318 -4.45 -41.63 21.66
C SER A 318 -5.91 -42.12 21.74
N LEU A 319 -6.79 -41.51 20.95
CA LEU A 319 -8.21 -41.89 20.88
C LEU A 319 -8.39 -43.34 20.40
N GLY A 320 -7.59 -43.76 19.41
CA GLY A 320 -7.58 -45.13 18.92
C GLY A 320 -7.17 -46.14 20.00
N ILE A 321 -6.08 -45.85 20.71
CA ILE A 321 -5.61 -46.70 21.82
C ILE A 321 -6.66 -46.78 22.94
N THR A 322 -7.21 -45.62 23.35
CA THR A 322 -8.27 -45.57 24.38
C THR A 322 -9.54 -46.28 23.91
N GLY A 323 -9.90 -46.14 22.63
CA GLY A 323 -11.04 -46.82 22.03
C GLY A 323 -10.88 -48.33 21.98
N ILE A 324 -9.70 -48.83 21.62
CA ILE A 324 -9.37 -50.27 21.66
C ILE A 324 -9.47 -50.81 23.08
N LEU A 325 -8.87 -50.10 24.05
CA LEU A 325 -8.94 -50.46 25.46
C LEU A 325 -10.42 -50.49 25.96
N ALA A 326 -11.20 -49.47 25.62
CA ALA A 326 -12.61 -49.38 25.97
C ALA A 326 -13.45 -50.52 25.33
N PHE A 327 -13.10 -50.89 24.10
CA PHE A 327 -13.74 -52.00 23.42
C PHE A 327 -13.40 -53.35 24.10
N LEU A 328 -12.14 -53.58 24.45
CA LEU A 328 -11.70 -54.86 25.05
C LEU A 328 -12.12 -55.00 26.52
N LEU A 329 -12.21 -53.91 27.27
CA LEU A 329 -12.52 -53.92 28.72
C LEU A 329 -13.95 -53.42 29.02
N GLY A 330 -14.74 -53.05 28.00
CA GLY A 330 -16.06 -52.47 28.19
C GLY A 330 -17.09 -53.35 28.92
N ASP A 331 -17.05 -54.62 28.66
CA ASP A 331 -17.91 -55.61 29.36
C ASP A 331 -17.51 -55.77 30.83
N LEU A 332 -16.21 -55.77 31.12
CA LEU A 332 -15.71 -55.84 32.49
C LEU A 332 -16.12 -54.60 33.28
N ALA A 333 -16.02 -53.40 32.65
CA ALA A 333 -16.47 -52.17 33.26
C ALA A 333 -17.99 -52.12 33.47
N MET A 334 -18.80 -52.69 32.55
CA MET A 334 -20.23 -52.76 32.67
C MET A 334 -20.65 -53.75 33.79
N ASN A 335 -20.00 -54.90 33.87
CA ASN A 335 -20.22 -55.90 34.93
C ASN A 335 -19.93 -55.28 36.30
N LEU A 336 -18.84 -54.52 36.44
CA LEU A 336 -18.47 -53.84 37.69
C LEU A 336 -19.47 -52.73 38.10
N LEU A 337 -20.04 -52.01 37.14
CA LEU A 337 -20.95 -50.89 37.40
C LEU A 337 -22.39 -51.31 37.63
N THR A 338 -22.87 -52.35 36.96
CA THR A 338 -24.31 -52.73 36.99
C THR A 338 -24.57 -54.08 37.58
N GLY A 339 -23.55 -54.90 37.87
CA GLY A 339 -23.69 -56.27 38.30
C GLY A 339 -24.30 -57.20 37.24
N TYR A 340 -24.43 -56.75 35.97
CA TYR A 340 -24.97 -57.55 34.88
C TYR A 340 -23.96 -58.63 34.49
N PRO A 341 -24.33 -59.91 34.55
CA PRO A 341 -23.44 -61.05 34.28
C PRO A 341 -23.24 -61.18 32.76
N SER A 342 -22.30 -60.45 32.20
CA SER A 342 -21.81 -60.64 30.84
C SER A 342 -20.47 -61.35 30.84
N GLU A 343 -20.32 -62.38 30.00
CA GLU A 343 -18.98 -62.95 29.78
C GLU A 343 -18.09 -61.90 29.08
N PRO A 344 -16.87 -61.66 29.62
CA PRO A 344 -15.95 -60.73 29.00
C PRO A 344 -15.68 -61.06 27.54
N PHE A 345 -15.75 -60.05 26.64
CA PHE A 345 -15.52 -60.24 25.21
C PHE A 345 -14.24 -61.02 24.90
N ILE A 346 -13.16 -60.74 25.62
CA ILE A 346 -11.88 -61.44 25.48
C ILE A 346 -12.04 -62.94 25.78
N LEU A 347 -12.82 -63.31 26.82
CA LEU A 347 -13.05 -64.72 27.21
C LEU A 347 -13.95 -65.42 26.20
N SER A 348 -15.02 -64.78 25.76
CA SER A 348 -15.94 -65.32 24.73
C SER A 348 -15.27 -65.51 23.37
N LEU A 349 -14.27 -64.65 23.06
CA LEU A 349 -13.41 -64.80 21.89
C LEU A 349 -12.50 -66.02 22.00
N ALA A 350 -11.92 -66.27 23.19
CA ALA A 350 -11.02 -67.39 23.46
C ALA A 350 -11.76 -68.75 23.53
N THR A 351 -12.99 -68.77 24.02
CA THR A 351 -13.85 -69.98 24.15
C THR A 351 -14.68 -70.27 22.92
N GLY A 352 -14.72 -69.38 21.92
CA GLY A 352 -15.51 -69.53 20.70
C GLY A 352 -17.02 -69.35 20.91
N THR A 353 -17.49 -68.84 22.06
CA THR A 353 -18.91 -68.64 22.43
C THR A 353 -19.40 -67.20 22.09
N LEU A 354 -19.05 -66.66 20.92
CA LEU A 354 -19.41 -65.32 20.53
C LEU A 354 -20.95 -65.20 20.26
N SER A 355 -21.63 -64.40 21.07
CA SER A 355 -23.00 -63.99 20.84
C SER A 355 -23.10 -62.52 20.49
N PHE A 356 -24.20 -62.10 19.84
CA PHE A 356 -24.42 -60.69 19.48
C PHE A 356 -24.34 -59.76 20.71
N ASN A 357 -24.84 -60.21 21.85
CA ASN A 357 -24.78 -59.41 23.09
C ASN A 357 -23.36 -59.08 23.56
N ASN A 358 -22.38 -59.96 23.29
CA ASN A 358 -21.00 -59.75 23.67
C ASN A 358 -20.32 -58.62 22.89
N PHE A 359 -20.88 -58.21 21.74
CA PHE A 359 -20.41 -57.03 20.98
C PHE A 359 -21.10 -55.74 21.39
N LEU A 360 -22.31 -55.81 21.95
CA LEU A 360 -23.14 -54.63 22.17
C LEU A 360 -22.48 -53.62 23.14
N TRP A 361 -22.05 -54.07 24.30
CA TRP A 361 -21.44 -53.23 25.32
C TRP A 361 -20.05 -52.68 24.91
N PRO A 362 -19.13 -53.50 24.40
CA PRO A 362 -17.89 -53.01 23.82
C PRO A 362 -18.11 -51.92 22.73
N LEU A 363 -19.09 -52.10 21.86
CA LEU A 363 -19.44 -51.13 20.80
C LEU A 363 -19.97 -49.81 21.39
N ILE A 364 -20.83 -49.89 22.42
CA ILE A 364 -21.37 -48.71 23.12
C ILE A 364 -20.22 -47.93 23.76
N TRP A 365 -19.32 -48.60 24.48
CA TRP A 365 -18.14 -47.93 25.08
C TRP A 365 -17.22 -47.32 24.05
N LEU A 366 -16.97 -47.98 22.93
CA LEU A 366 -16.22 -47.44 21.82
C LEU A 366 -16.86 -46.14 21.27
N LEU A 367 -18.19 -46.18 21.03
CA LEU A 367 -18.94 -45.00 20.56
C LEU A 367 -18.89 -43.84 21.56
N LEU A 368 -19.03 -44.14 22.86
CA LEU A 368 -18.94 -43.14 23.91
C LEU A 368 -17.52 -42.48 23.99
N VAL A 369 -16.49 -43.29 23.85
CA VAL A 369 -15.11 -42.80 23.81
C VAL A 369 -14.85 -41.90 22.58
N VAL A 370 -15.36 -42.35 21.39
CA VAL A 370 -15.21 -41.55 20.16
C VAL A 370 -16.02 -40.28 20.23
N ALA A 371 -17.29 -40.34 20.68
CA ALA A 371 -18.13 -39.17 20.87
C ALA A 371 -17.57 -38.18 21.90
N GLY A 372 -17.19 -38.69 23.09
CA GLY A 372 -16.58 -37.88 24.15
C GLY A 372 -15.24 -37.26 23.71
N GLY A 373 -14.41 -38.04 23.03
CA GLY A 373 -13.15 -37.58 22.47
C GLY A 373 -13.37 -36.50 21.42
N SER A 374 -14.36 -36.65 20.53
CA SER A 374 -14.70 -35.64 19.55
C SER A 374 -15.13 -34.32 20.20
N VAL A 375 -16.00 -34.40 21.21
CA VAL A 375 -16.44 -33.23 21.98
C VAL A 375 -15.27 -32.57 22.73
N TYR A 376 -14.42 -33.40 23.39
CA TYR A 376 -13.23 -32.91 24.06
C TYR A 376 -12.27 -32.21 23.12
N PHE A 377 -12.06 -32.78 21.93
CA PHE A 377 -11.21 -32.14 20.91
C PHE A 377 -11.76 -30.78 20.49
N GLN A 378 -13.05 -30.70 20.20
CA GLN A 378 -13.69 -29.47 19.72
C GLN A 378 -13.77 -28.38 20.79
N LYS A 379 -14.11 -28.73 22.04
CA LYS A 379 -14.31 -27.76 23.13
C LYS A 379 -13.03 -27.36 23.87
N PHE A 380 -12.04 -28.25 23.95
CA PHE A 380 -10.85 -28.00 24.77
C PHE A 380 -9.55 -28.02 23.97
N THR A 381 -9.32 -29.03 23.15
CA THR A 381 -8.02 -29.20 22.49
C THR A 381 -7.82 -28.18 21.37
N PHE A 382 -8.82 -27.98 20.52
CA PHE A 382 -8.74 -27.05 19.40
C PHE A 382 -8.63 -25.59 19.85
N PRO A 383 -9.45 -25.07 20.77
CA PRO A 383 -9.32 -23.69 21.26
C PRO A 383 -7.97 -23.42 21.95
N ARG A 384 -7.48 -24.38 22.76
CA ARG A 384 -6.15 -24.28 23.40
C ARG A 384 -5.04 -24.24 22.34
N PHE A 385 -5.16 -25.03 21.27
CA PHE A 385 -4.21 -25.00 20.17
C PHE A 385 -4.21 -23.66 19.44
N VAL A 386 -5.38 -23.11 19.12
CA VAL A 386 -5.50 -21.79 18.50
C VAL A 386 -4.87 -20.74 19.41
N LYS A 387 -5.22 -20.72 20.71
CA LYS A 387 -4.63 -19.79 21.69
C LYS A 387 -3.11 -19.90 21.77
N TYR A 388 -2.56 -21.11 21.73
CA TYR A 388 -1.11 -21.31 21.67
C TYR A 388 -0.49 -20.67 20.42
N CYS A 389 -1.10 -20.84 19.26
CA CYS A 389 -0.62 -20.25 18.01
C CYS A 389 -0.76 -18.73 17.98
N THR A 390 -1.83 -18.15 18.54
CA THR A 390 -2.02 -16.69 18.64
C THR A 390 -1.02 -16.04 19.60
N THR A 391 -0.67 -16.72 20.69
CA THR A 391 0.36 -16.23 21.63
C THR A 391 1.77 -16.31 21.02
N ASN A 392 2.04 -17.33 20.18
CA ASN A 392 3.37 -17.59 19.62
C ASN A 392 3.39 -17.40 18.09
N LEU A 393 2.86 -16.26 17.58
CA LEU A 393 2.73 -15.99 16.14
C LEU A 393 4.07 -16.06 15.40
N ASP A 394 5.14 -15.56 16.02
CA ASP A 394 6.46 -15.49 15.41
C ASP A 394 7.08 -16.88 15.14
N SER A 395 6.61 -17.91 15.84
CA SER A 395 7.01 -19.31 15.60
C SER A 395 6.39 -19.92 14.33
N LEU A 396 5.38 -19.26 13.75
CA LEU A 396 4.69 -19.75 12.55
C LEU A 396 5.47 -19.45 11.26
N VAL A 397 6.41 -18.52 11.29
CA VAL A 397 7.18 -18.12 10.10
C VAL A 397 8.67 -18.12 10.43
N LYS A 398 9.49 -18.63 9.50
CA LYS A 398 10.94 -18.40 9.52
C LYS A 398 11.23 -17.12 8.75
N LEU A 399 11.89 -16.18 9.39
CA LEU A 399 12.22 -14.87 8.85
C LEU A 399 13.74 -14.82 8.62
N ASP A 400 14.14 -14.95 7.36
CA ASP A 400 15.55 -15.08 7.00
C ASP A 400 16.23 -13.73 6.74
N SER A 401 15.46 -12.66 6.46
CA SER A 401 15.99 -11.33 6.16
C SER A 401 15.38 -10.21 7.02
N ALA A 402 16.08 -9.07 7.12
CA ALA A 402 15.57 -7.87 7.77
C ALA A 402 14.28 -7.36 7.09
N TYR A 403 14.23 -7.45 5.76
CA TYR A 403 13.07 -7.08 4.97
C TYR A 403 11.84 -7.96 5.28
N GLU A 404 12.02 -9.29 5.40
CA GLU A 404 10.91 -10.17 5.79
C GLU A 404 10.43 -9.89 7.22
N ARG A 405 11.30 -9.44 8.12
CA ARG A 405 10.93 -9.03 9.48
C ARG A 405 10.06 -7.78 9.48
N ASP A 406 10.38 -6.78 8.67
CA ASP A 406 9.56 -5.58 8.52
C ASP A 406 8.18 -5.92 7.93
N LEU A 407 8.13 -6.69 6.85
CA LEU A 407 6.87 -7.16 6.27
C LEU A 407 6.04 -7.97 7.27
N TRP A 408 6.69 -8.81 8.08
CA TRP A 408 6.00 -9.61 9.10
C TRP A 408 5.33 -8.73 10.16
N GLN A 409 5.98 -7.67 10.62
CA GLN A 409 5.37 -6.74 11.57
C GLN A 409 4.07 -6.14 11.04
N ARG A 410 4.02 -5.82 9.74
CA ARG A 410 2.83 -5.26 9.08
C ARG A 410 1.67 -6.24 8.96
N VAL A 411 1.97 -7.52 8.69
CA VAL A 411 0.92 -8.54 8.48
C VAL A 411 0.59 -9.35 9.74
N ARG A 412 1.30 -9.15 10.83
CA ARG A 412 1.13 -9.89 12.08
C ARG A 412 -0.29 -9.78 12.65
N SER A 413 -0.86 -8.57 12.64
CA SER A 413 -2.25 -8.33 13.07
C SER A 413 -3.24 -9.09 12.19
N LYS A 414 -3.01 -9.12 10.88
CA LYS A 414 -3.87 -9.82 9.91
C LYS A 414 -3.82 -11.34 10.10
N VAL A 415 -2.66 -11.89 10.43
CA VAL A 415 -2.50 -13.32 10.79
C VAL A 415 -3.26 -13.63 12.09
N LEU A 416 -3.20 -12.74 13.08
CA LEU A 416 -3.93 -12.87 14.33
C LEU A 416 -5.44 -12.91 14.07
N ASP A 417 -5.97 -11.93 13.32
CA ASP A 417 -7.38 -11.86 12.95
C ASP A 417 -7.87 -13.13 12.23
N LEU A 418 -7.08 -13.67 11.30
CA LEU A 418 -7.41 -14.92 10.59
C LEU A 418 -7.46 -16.12 11.52
N LEU A 419 -6.58 -16.16 12.52
CA LEU A 419 -6.58 -17.26 13.51
C LEU A 419 -7.71 -17.12 14.52
N GLU A 420 -8.11 -15.93 14.90
CA GLU A 420 -9.21 -15.70 15.84
C GLU A 420 -10.59 -15.91 15.20
N ARG A 421 -10.79 -15.40 13.99
CA ARG A 421 -12.08 -15.43 13.31
C ARG A 421 -12.31 -16.71 12.50
N ASP A 422 -11.29 -17.17 11.77
CA ASP A 422 -11.42 -18.16 10.71
C ASP A 422 -10.53 -19.40 10.87
N ALA A 423 -9.96 -19.67 12.06
CA ALA A 423 -9.03 -20.79 12.27
C ALA A 423 -9.53 -22.13 11.71
N ARG A 424 -10.83 -22.44 11.91
CA ARG A 424 -11.44 -23.68 11.38
C ARG A 424 -11.45 -23.71 9.86
N ARG A 425 -11.80 -22.62 9.21
CA ARG A 425 -11.81 -22.47 7.75
C ARG A 425 -10.42 -22.63 7.17
N GLN A 426 -9.40 -22.06 7.83
CA GLN A 426 -8.02 -22.11 7.37
C GLN A 426 -7.46 -23.54 7.34
N ILE A 427 -7.95 -24.48 8.16
CA ILE A 427 -7.54 -25.88 8.10
C ILE A 427 -7.87 -26.52 6.74
N TRP A 428 -9.00 -26.15 6.13
CA TRP A 428 -9.47 -26.72 4.88
C TRP A 428 -8.85 -26.06 3.63
N VAL A 429 -8.25 -24.87 3.78
CA VAL A 429 -7.64 -24.14 2.68
C VAL A 429 -6.42 -24.89 2.12
N ARG A 430 -6.21 -24.82 0.81
CA ARG A 430 -5.07 -25.43 0.11
C ARG A 430 -3.86 -24.48 0.07
N HIS A 431 -3.29 -24.16 1.23
CA HIS A 431 -2.19 -23.17 1.37
C HIS A 431 -1.01 -23.44 0.44
N LYS A 432 -0.57 -24.70 0.30
CA LYS A 432 0.56 -25.06 -0.59
C LYS A 432 0.31 -24.65 -2.05
N ARG A 433 -0.93 -24.84 -2.55
CA ARG A 433 -1.32 -24.46 -3.90
C ARG A 433 -1.40 -22.95 -4.06
N ASN A 434 -1.95 -22.25 -3.07
CA ASN A 434 -2.06 -20.79 -3.08
C ASN A 434 -0.68 -20.13 -3.00
N LEU A 435 0.23 -20.64 -2.15
CA LEU A 435 1.60 -20.16 -2.08
C LEU A 435 2.31 -20.31 -3.42
N ALA A 436 2.22 -21.48 -4.05
CA ALA A 436 2.83 -21.72 -5.36
C ALA A 436 2.29 -20.77 -6.46
N LYS A 437 0.98 -20.40 -6.40
CA LYS A 437 0.41 -19.41 -7.33
C LYS A 437 1.03 -18.02 -7.12
N VAL A 438 1.13 -17.58 -5.86
CA VAL A 438 1.70 -16.26 -5.52
C VAL A 438 3.19 -16.22 -5.88
N GLU A 439 3.96 -17.24 -5.53
CA GLU A 439 5.39 -17.33 -5.88
C GLU A 439 5.62 -17.35 -7.40
N LYS A 440 4.77 -18.07 -8.16
CA LYS A 440 4.81 -18.07 -9.62
C LYS A 440 4.52 -16.68 -10.19
N PHE A 441 3.53 -15.96 -9.63
CA PHE A 441 3.22 -14.60 -10.03
C PHE A 441 4.40 -13.66 -9.78
N ILE A 442 5.01 -13.71 -8.59
CA ILE A 442 6.17 -12.88 -8.23
C ILE A 442 7.34 -13.16 -9.17
N LYS A 443 7.67 -14.44 -9.43
CA LYS A 443 8.83 -14.82 -10.24
C LYS A 443 8.66 -14.57 -11.74
N LYS A 444 7.46 -14.66 -12.28
CA LYS A 444 7.22 -14.61 -13.73
C LYS A 444 6.53 -13.33 -14.18
N ASP A 445 5.36 -13.06 -13.62
CA ASP A 445 4.52 -11.97 -14.12
C ASP A 445 5.06 -10.61 -13.67
N LEU A 446 5.40 -10.51 -12.39
CA LEU A 446 5.90 -9.29 -11.79
C LEU A 446 7.26 -8.89 -12.40
N GLN A 447 8.18 -9.84 -12.59
CA GLN A 447 9.45 -9.57 -13.26
C GLN A 447 9.23 -9.04 -14.69
N SER A 448 8.27 -9.64 -15.42
CA SER A 448 7.95 -9.16 -16.77
C SER A 448 7.37 -7.74 -16.78
N PHE A 449 6.69 -7.33 -15.71
CA PHE A 449 6.20 -5.95 -15.55
C PHE A 449 7.36 -4.98 -15.30
N TYR A 450 8.28 -5.31 -14.39
CA TYR A 450 9.48 -4.51 -14.14
C TYR A 450 10.35 -4.33 -15.39
N GLU A 451 10.57 -5.39 -16.15
CA GLU A 451 11.36 -5.33 -17.39
C GLU A 451 10.71 -4.42 -18.44
N ARG A 452 9.37 -4.42 -18.52
CA ARG A 452 8.66 -3.54 -19.45
C ARG A 452 8.76 -2.08 -19.04
N VAL A 453 8.53 -1.75 -17.76
CA VAL A 453 8.66 -0.37 -17.29
C VAL A 453 10.07 0.18 -17.44
N ARG A 454 11.11 -0.68 -17.34
CA ARG A 454 12.50 -0.25 -17.58
C ARG A 454 12.79 0.09 -19.04
N ARG A 455 12.03 -0.47 -19.98
CA ARG A 455 12.22 -0.22 -21.44
C ARG A 455 11.55 1.07 -21.93
N PHE A 456 10.65 1.65 -21.16
CA PHE A 456 10.07 2.97 -21.43
C PHE A 456 11.08 4.05 -20.99
#